data_848ecbb0cfa0e648b788589a3c2f8416
#
_entry.id   848ecbb0cfa0e648b788589a3c2f8416
#
_cell.length_a   1.000
_cell.length_b   1.000
_cell.length_c   1.000
_cell.angle_alpha   90.00
_cell.angle_beta   90.00
_cell.angle_gamma   90.00
#
_symmetry.space_group_name_H-M   'P 1'
#
loop_
_entity.id
_entity.type
_entity.pdbx_description
1 polymer ?
#
loop_
_entity_poly.entity_id
_entity_poly.type
_entity_poly.pdbx_seq_one_letter_code
_entity_poly.pdbx_strand_id
1 'polypeptide(L)'
;FYMEPYITYRDFYTAEIGTPDIRPEYINSFELNYRKNFGENTVSATAFHRYRKDKIERLRVPYSAGVTLDSMSNVGHDYSTGIELSVSLHPVRWWNTTVNGNVYHYKVKNEQAAGGNTTSSTNYDILWNNLFNLGKYTRIQLDGSFVGPSVTTQGRTDAYWYANVAVRQQLCNRKLTATLAFRDIFRSAKYISDIQTADLRS
;
A
#
# COMPACT_ATOMS: atom_id res chain seq x y z
N PHE A 1 24.00 -2.92 -0.53
CA PHE A 1 23.21 -2.00 -1.39
C PHE A 1 22.88 -0.69 -0.67
N TYR A 2 22.30 -0.71 0.54
CA TYR A 2 21.96 0.52 1.27
C TYR A 2 23.15 1.23 1.93
N MET A 3 24.29 0.56 2.08
CA MET A 3 25.47 1.05 2.82
C MET A 3 26.67 1.37 1.91
N GLU A 4 26.55 1.18 0.60
CA GLU A 4 27.66 1.41 -0.32
C GLU A 4 27.84 2.92 -0.59
N PRO A 5 28.98 3.55 -0.22
CA PRO A 5 29.16 4.99 -0.34
C PRO A 5 29.54 5.44 -1.78
N TYR A 6 29.18 4.66 -2.76
CA TYR A 6 29.49 4.98 -4.15
C TYR A 6 28.25 5.44 -4.90
N ILE A 7 28.40 6.50 -5.70
CA ILE A 7 27.34 6.99 -6.58
C ILE A 7 27.22 6.04 -7.76
N THR A 8 26.03 5.50 -7.95
CA THR A 8 25.68 4.64 -9.09
C THR A 8 24.58 5.32 -9.90
N TYR A 9 24.74 5.45 -11.19
CA TYR A 9 23.70 5.98 -12.07
C TYR A 9 22.75 4.86 -12.49
N ARG A 10 21.47 5.01 -12.18
CA ARG A 10 20.41 4.10 -12.59
C ARG A 10 19.98 4.37 -14.03
N ASP A 11 19.94 5.65 -14.37
CA ASP A 11 19.65 6.18 -15.69
C ASP A 11 20.27 7.58 -15.86
N PHE A 12 19.98 8.27 -16.98
CA PHE A 12 20.52 9.61 -17.26
C PHE A 12 20.06 10.70 -16.29
N TYR A 13 18.99 10.47 -15.52
CA TYR A 13 18.37 11.46 -14.65
C TYR A 13 18.36 11.08 -13.17
N THR A 14 18.79 9.85 -12.86
CA THR A 14 18.71 9.31 -11.50
C THR A 14 20.04 8.68 -11.10
N ALA A 15 20.63 9.19 -10.04
CA ALA A 15 21.77 8.60 -9.34
C ALA A 15 21.33 8.05 -7.98
N GLU A 16 21.99 7.03 -7.49
CA GLU A 16 21.76 6.43 -6.19
C GLU A 16 23.06 6.39 -5.39
N ILE A 17 22.95 6.61 -4.06
CA ILE A 17 24.05 6.46 -3.11
C ILE A 17 23.57 5.76 -1.86
N GLY A 18 24.36 4.83 -1.32
CA GLY A 18 24.11 4.23 -0.03
C GLY A 18 24.66 5.08 1.12
N THR A 19 24.15 4.85 2.31
CA THR A 19 24.54 5.54 3.55
C THR A 19 25.22 4.54 4.48
N PRO A 20 26.57 4.60 4.67
CA PRO A 20 27.29 3.63 5.49
C PRO A 20 26.84 3.60 6.96
N ASP A 21 26.44 4.73 7.50
CA ASP A 21 26.05 4.90 8.90
C ASP A 21 24.55 4.69 9.17
N ILE A 22 23.86 4.00 8.25
CA ILE A 22 22.43 3.73 8.41
C ILE A 22 22.18 2.82 9.62
N ARG A 23 21.29 3.23 10.50
CA ARG A 23 20.92 2.50 11.71
C ARG A 23 19.73 1.61 11.45
N PRO A 24 19.62 0.43 12.12
CA PRO A 24 18.44 -0.42 12.03
C PRO A 24 17.17 0.29 12.51
N GLU A 25 16.05 0.03 11.85
CA GLU A 25 14.74 0.42 12.35
C GLU A 25 14.31 -0.48 13.51
N TYR A 26 13.68 0.12 14.52
CA TYR A 26 13.05 -0.61 15.63
C TYR A 26 11.55 -0.35 15.63
N ILE A 27 10.76 -1.43 15.58
CA ILE A 27 9.31 -1.35 15.55
C ILE A 27 8.74 -2.01 16.81
N ASN A 28 7.95 -1.23 17.57
CA ASN A 28 7.10 -1.74 18.63
C ASN A 28 5.66 -1.78 18.09
N SER A 29 5.03 -2.95 18.10
CA SER A 29 3.67 -3.16 17.64
C SER A 29 2.82 -3.74 18.76
N PHE A 30 1.67 -3.11 19.00
CA PHE A 30 0.65 -3.58 19.92
C PHE A 30 -0.63 -3.82 19.11
N GLU A 31 -1.19 -5.02 19.22
CA GLU A 31 -2.35 -5.42 18.45
C GLU A 31 -3.39 -6.12 19.34
N LEU A 32 -4.65 -5.72 19.18
CA LEU A 32 -5.80 -6.38 19.79
C LEU A 32 -6.69 -6.93 18.68
N ASN A 33 -6.83 -8.24 18.65
CA ASN A 33 -7.58 -8.95 17.63
C ASN A 33 -8.89 -9.49 18.19
N TYR A 34 -9.98 -9.25 17.47
CA TYR A 34 -11.28 -9.86 17.71
C TYR A 34 -11.74 -10.59 16.46
N ARG A 35 -12.19 -11.83 16.63
CA ARG A 35 -12.76 -12.63 15.53
C ARG A 35 -14.00 -13.35 16.00
N LYS A 36 -15.06 -13.29 15.19
CA LYS A 36 -16.30 -14.02 15.39
C LYS A 36 -16.70 -14.75 14.11
N ASN A 37 -16.96 -16.06 14.27
CA ASN A 37 -17.53 -16.89 13.21
C ASN A 37 -19.00 -17.11 13.51
N PHE A 38 -19.86 -17.07 12.49
CA PHE A 38 -21.28 -17.38 12.58
C PHE A 38 -21.70 -18.11 11.29
N GLY A 39 -21.85 -19.45 11.44
CA GLY A 39 -21.99 -20.36 10.30
C GLY A 39 -20.75 -20.30 9.41
N GLU A 40 -20.97 -20.07 8.11
CA GLU A 40 -19.89 -19.92 7.11
C GLU A 40 -19.32 -18.50 7.03
N ASN A 41 -19.85 -17.58 7.84
CA ASN A 41 -19.45 -16.17 7.81
C ASN A 41 -18.43 -15.87 8.91
N THR A 42 -17.56 -14.90 8.65
CA THR A 42 -16.55 -14.45 9.61
C THR A 42 -16.46 -12.92 9.60
N VAL A 43 -16.38 -12.35 10.79
CA VAL A 43 -16.01 -10.95 11.01
C VAL A 43 -14.78 -10.91 11.91
N SER A 44 -13.78 -10.15 11.51
CA SER A 44 -12.62 -9.87 12.35
C SER A 44 -12.30 -8.39 12.36
N ALA A 45 -11.84 -7.92 13.51
CA ALA A 45 -11.37 -6.56 13.72
C ALA A 45 -10.05 -6.60 14.48
N THR A 46 -9.09 -5.80 14.03
CA THR A 46 -7.78 -5.64 14.68
C THR A 46 -7.58 -4.17 14.98
N ALA A 47 -7.49 -3.80 16.25
CA ALA A 47 -7.00 -2.49 16.65
C ALA A 47 -5.48 -2.57 16.80
N PHE A 48 -4.75 -1.60 16.28
CA PHE A 48 -3.29 -1.61 16.34
C PHE A 48 -2.71 -0.25 16.67
N HIS A 49 -1.54 -0.29 17.33
CA HIS A 49 -0.66 0.85 17.52
C HIS A 49 0.77 0.43 17.23
N ARG A 50 1.42 1.10 16.28
CA ARG A 50 2.81 0.84 15.88
C ARG A 50 3.64 2.09 16.05
N TYR A 51 4.78 1.96 16.71
CA TYR A 51 5.81 2.98 16.83
C TYR A 51 7.09 2.48 16.17
N ARG A 52 7.63 3.25 15.24
CA ARG A 52 8.88 2.96 14.54
C ARG A 52 9.89 4.04 14.86
N LYS A 53 11.03 3.62 15.41
CA LYS A 53 12.20 4.46 15.68
C LYS A 53 13.24 4.25 14.58
N ASP A 54 14.04 5.30 14.31
CA ASP A 54 15.10 5.30 13.30
C ASP A 54 14.61 4.87 11.91
N LYS A 55 13.39 5.33 11.54
CA LYS A 55 12.76 5.02 10.26
C LYS A 55 13.69 5.27 9.09
N ILE A 56 13.88 4.26 8.24
CA ILE A 56 14.65 4.36 7.01
C ILE A 56 13.72 4.75 5.87
N GLU A 57 14.03 5.80 5.16
CA GLU A 57 13.27 6.27 4.00
C GLU A 57 14.21 6.67 2.87
N ARG A 58 13.74 6.50 1.64
CA ARG A 58 14.43 7.00 0.46
C ARG A 58 14.20 8.50 0.36
N LEU A 59 15.28 9.26 0.40
CA LEU A 59 15.28 10.69 0.17
C LEU A 59 15.72 10.97 -1.25
N ARG A 60 15.02 11.87 -1.92
CA ARG A 60 15.33 12.34 -3.27
C ARG A 60 15.70 13.81 -3.21
N VAL A 61 16.88 14.13 -3.66
CA VAL A 61 17.40 15.52 -3.69
C VAL A 61 17.97 15.85 -5.06
N PRO A 62 17.94 17.11 -5.50
CA PRO A 62 18.68 17.55 -6.69
C PRO A 62 20.18 17.33 -6.50
N TYR A 63 20.86 16.75 -7.49
CA TYR A 63 22.30 16.46 -7.45
C TYR A 63 23.09 17.33 -8.43
N SER A 64 22.64 17.38 -9.68
CA SER A 64 23.21 18.23 -10.73
C SER A 64 22.11 18.62 -11.72
N ALA A 65 22.43 19.45 -12.73
CA ALA A 65 21.45 19.89 -13.72
C ALA A 65 20.73 18.70 -14.36
N GLY A 66 19.44 18.53 -14.02
CA GLY A 66 18.57 17.47 -14.53
C GLY A 66 18.78 16.09 -13.90
N VAL A 67 19.64 15.93 -12.87
CA VAL A 67 19.90 14.65 -12.19
C VAL A 67 19.44 14.73 -10.75
N THR A 68 18.67 13.75 -10.30
CA THR A 68 18.27 13.55 -8.90
C THR A 68 19.13 12.48 -8.24
N LEU A 69 19.45 12.66 -6.96
CA LEU A 69 20.15 11.68 -6.14
C LEU A 69 19.16 11.04 -5.18
N ASP A 70 19.01 9.73 -5.27
CA ASP A 70 18.26 8.92 -4.32
C ASP A 70 19.23 8.35 -3.28
N SER A 71 18.95 8.58 -1.99
CA SER A 71 19.71 8.01 -0.87
C SER A 71 18.78 7.41 0.16
N MET A 72 19.26 6.42 0.91
CA MET A 72 18.55 5.87 2.07
C MET A 72 19.03 6.55 3.33
N SER A 73 18.13 6.99 4.18
CA SER A 73 18.50 7.70 5.40
C SER A 73 17.53 7.41 6.54
N ASN A 74 18.04 7.46 7.78
CA ASN A 74 17.19 7.43 8.97
C ASN A 74 16.56 8.81 9.14
N VAL A 75 15.28 8.93 8.79
CA VAL A 75 14.59 10.24 8.78
C VAL A 75 14.00 10.64 10.14
N GLY A 76 13.89 9.72 11.10
CA GLY A 76 13.33 9.99 12.41
C GLY A 76 12.41 8.88 12.90
N HIS A 77 11.19 9.20 13.30
CA HIS A 77 10.27 8.22 13.83
C HIS A 77 8.84 8.43 13.31
N ASP A 78 8.06 7.35 13.30
CA ASP A 78 6.65 7.41 12.95
C ASP A 78 5.75 6.63 13.92
N TYR A 79 4.47 6.97 13.86
CA TYR A 79 3.39 6.32 14.60
C TYR A 79 2.26 5.98 13.64
N SER A 80 1.68 4.80 13.79
CA SER A 80 0.47 4.38 13.11
C SER A 80 -0.51 3.82 14.13
N THR A 81 -1.71 4.37 14.20
CA THR A 81 -2.77 3.89 15.11
C THR A 81 -4.05 3.75 14.33
N GLY A 82 -4.66 2.57 14.35
CA GLY A 82 -5.83 2.33 13.53
C GLY A 82 -6.56 1.04 13.80
N ILE A 83 -7.47 0.76 12.88
CA ILE A 83 -8.33 -0.43 12.91
C ILE A 83 -8.34 -1.05 11.51
N GLU A 84 -8.16 -2.36 11.48
CA GLU A 84 -8.34 -3.22 10.30
C GLU A 84 -9.63 -4.03 10.50
N LEU A 85 -10.48 -4.07 9.48
CA LEU A 85 -11.71 -4.85 9.46
C LEU A 85 -11.67 -5.85 8.31
N SER A 86 -12.07 -7.09 8.58
CA SER A 86 -12.25 -8.10 7.55
C SER A 86 -13.58 -8.81 7.75
N VAL A 87 -14.41 -8.80 6.71
CA VAL A 87 -15.73 -9.40 6.70
C VAL A 87 -15.82 -10.36 5.54
N SER A 88 -16.00 -11.64 5.83
CA SER A 88 -16.22 -12.69 4.82
C SER A 88 -17.62 -13.26 4.97
N LEU A 89 -18.43 -13.14 3.94
CA LEU A 89 -19.83 -13.54 3.94
C LEU A 89 -20.13 -14.51 2.80
N HIS A 90 -21.06 -15.40 3.05
CA HIS A 90 -21.69 -16.32 2.10
C HIS A 90 -23.20 -16.03 2.06
N PRO A 91 -23.62 -14.92 1.42
CA PRO A 91 -25.04 -14.52 1.43
C PRO A 91 -25.95 -15.60 0.83
N VAL A 92 -25.45 -16.31 -0.18
CA VAL A 92 -26.08 -17.47 -0.80
C VAL A 92 -25.01 -18.47 -1.24
N ARG A 93 -25.38 -19.73 -1.45
CA ARG A 93 -24.43 -20.84 -1.77
C ARG A 93 -23.52 -20.60 -2.96
N TRP A 94 -23.90 -19.74 -3.88
CA TRP A 94 -23.13 -19.46 -5.09
C TRP A 94 -22.37 -18.13 -5.04
N TRP A 95 -22.52 -17.34 -3.97
CA TRP A 95 -21.86 -16.04 -3.82
C TRP A 95 -21.07 -15.95 -2.53
N ASN A 96 -19.78 -15.73 -2.67
CA ASN A 96 -18.87 -15.42 -1.58
C ASN A 96 -18.39 -13.98 -1.75
N THR A 97 -18.45 -13.20 -0.70
CA THR A 97 -17.93 -11.83 -0.72
C THR A 97 -17.02 -11.60 0.50
N THR A 98 -15.92 -10.91 0.25
CA THR A 98 -14.97 -10.50 1.30
C THR A 98 -14.69 -9.02 1.15
N VAL A 99 -14.85 -8.29 2.24
CA VAL A 99 -14.49 -6.88 2.34
C VAL A 99 -13.39 -6.75 3.40
N ASN A 100 -12.26 -6.17 3.01
CA ASN A 100 -11.21 -5.77 3.92
C ASN A 100 -11.13 -4.26 3.89
N GLY A 101 -11.13 -3.64 5.05
CA GLY A 101 -10.99 -2.20 5.21
C GLY A 101 -9.96 -1.89 6.27
N ASN A 102 -9.21 -0.84 6.05
CA ASN A 102 -8.20 -0.35 6.96
C ASN A 102 -8.35 1.17 7.10
N VAL A 103 -8.34 1.67 8.32
CA VAL A 103 -8.30 3.09 8.61
C VAL A 103 -7.32 3.35 9.76
N TYR A 104 -6.36 4.25 9.53
CA TYR A 104 -5.38 4.58 10.55
C TYR A 104 -4.90 6.02 10.46
N HIS A 105 -4.60 6.59 11.61
CA HIS A 105 -3.89 7.84 11.70
C HIS A 105 -2.39 7.58 11.66
N TYR A 106 -1.73 8.22 10.70
CA TYR A 106 -0.29 8.15 10.51
C TYR A 106 0.34 9.50 10.84
N LYS A 107 1.45 9.48 11.58
CA LYS A 107 2.22 10.66 11.92
C LYS A 107 3.70 10.34 11.80
N VAL A 108 4.42 11.11 11.00
CA VAL A 108 5.87 10.99 10.81
C VAL A 108 6.56 12.27 11.21
N LYS A 109 7.65 12.16 11.96
CA LYS A 109 8.54 13.25 12.30
C LYS A 109 9.85 13.07 11.54
N ASN A 110 10.13 14.03 10.65
CA ASN A 110 11.42 14.09 9.95
C ASN A 110 12.38 14.96 10.77
N GLU A 111 13.40 14.33 11.36
CA GLU A 111 14.40 14.99 12.19
C GLU A 111 15.56 15.56 11.37
N GLN A 112 15.68 15.18 10.09
CA GLN A 112 16.70 15.70 9.19
C GLN A 112 16.27 16.99 8.47
N ALA A 113 14.97 17.30 8.45
CA ALA A 113 14.50 18.56 7.93
C ALA A 113 14.92 19.72 8.86
N ALA A 114 15.32 20.85 8.29
CA ALA A 114 15.67 22.05 9.04
C ALA A 114 14.53 22.45 10.00
N GLY A 115 14.78 22.38 11.30
CA GLY A 115 13.79 22.64 12.35
C GLY A 115 12.88 21.47 12.71
N GLY A 116 13.07 20.30 12.12
CA GLY A 116 12.22 19.12 12.30
C GLY A 116 10.82 19.33 11.74
N ASN A 117 10.40 18.53 10.80
CA ASN A 117 9.05 18.60 10.23
C ASN A 117 8.22 17.43 10.71
N THR A 118 6.96 17.70 11.08
CA THR A 118 5.98 16.67 11.45
C THR A 118 4.82 16.71 10.48
N THR A 119 4.58 15.59 9.82
CA THR A 119 3.48 15.43 8.88
C THR A 119 2.55 14.34 9.37
N SER A 120 1.24 14.52 9.21
CA SER A 120 0.25 13.52 9.57
C SER A 120 -0.86 13.42 8.54
N SER A 121 -1.44 12.23 8.46
CA SER A 121 -2.60 11.94 7.63
C SER A 121 -3.48 10.86 8.25
N THR A 122 -4.74 10.86 7.87
CA THR A 122 -5.61 9.71 8.08
C THR A 122 -5.66 8.94 6.77
N ASN A 123 -5.14 7.72 6.81
CA ASN A 123 -5.06 6.83 5.66
C ASN A 123 -6.19 5.79 5.78
N TYR A 124 -6.74 5.42 4.65
CA TYR A 124 -7.78 4.40 4.58
C TYR A 124 -7.76 3.70 3.23
N ASP A 125 -8.07 2.43 3.26
CA ASP A 125 -8.21 1.61 2.07
C ASP A 125 -9.32 0.58 2.23
N ILE A 126 -9.91 0.18 1.11
CA ILE A 126 -10.94 -0.85 1.04
C ILE A 126 -10.61 -1.76 -0.13
N LEU A 127 -10.59 -3.05 0.15
CA LEU A 127 -10.51 -4.11 -0.85
C LEU A 127 -11.79 -4.96 -0.78
N TRP A 128 -12.49 -5.09 -1.88
CA TRP A 128 -13.71 -5.85 -1.99
C TRP A 128 -13.57 -6.94 -3.06
N ASN A 129 -13.71 -8.19 -2.63
CA ASN A 129 -13.62 -9.36 -3.49
C ASN A 129 -14.95 -10.08 -3.53
N ASN A 130 -15.42 -10.43 -4.72
CA ASN A 130 -16.61 -11.22 -4.94
C ASN A 130 -16.28 -12.42 -5.80
N LEU A 131 -16.83 -13.55 -5.40
CA LEU A 131 -16.72 -14.80 -6.14
C LEU A 131 -18.11 -15.39 -6.35
N PHE A 132 -18.52 -15.50 -7.60
CA PHE A 132 -19.80 -16.07 -8.02
C PHE A 132 -19.54 -17.43 -8.67
N ASN A 133 -20.06 -18.51 -8.06
CA ASN A 133 -20.00 -19.87 -8.58
C ASN A 133 -21.31 -20.17 -9.32
N LEU A 134 -21.34 -19.97 -10.62
CA LEU A 134 -22.52 -20.14 -11.46
C LEU A 134 -22.59 -21.57 -11.99
N GLY A 135 -23.33 -22.42 -11.29
CA GLY A 135 -23.43 -23.83 -11.57
C GLY A 135 -22.11 -24.58 -11.31
N LYS A 136 -21.84 -25.63 -12.12
CA LYS A 136 -20.72 -26.56 -11.88
C LYS A 136 -19.40 -26.14 -12.56
N TYR A 137 -19.47 -25.25 -13.54
CA TYR A 137 -18.39 -25.03 -14.50
C TYR A 137 -17.96 -23.57 -14.67
N THR A 138 -18.78 -22.63 -14.24
CA THR A 138 -18.54 -21.20 -14.43
C THR A 138 -18.26 -20.52 -13.10
N ARG A 139 -17.19 -19.73 -13.06
CA ARG A 139 -16.84 -18.88 -11.92
C ARG A 139 -16.54 -17.48 -12.40
N ILE A 140 -17.16 -16.50 -11.77
CA ILE A 140 -16.90 -15.08 -12.03
C ILE A 140 -16.31 -14.48 -10.75
N GLN A 141 -15.24 -13.74 -10.91
CA GLN A 141 -14.60 -12.97 -9.85
C GLN A 141 -14.70 -11.48 -10.20
N LEU A 142 -15.10 -10.67 -9.24
CA LEU A 142 -15.16 -9.22 -9.33
C LEU A 142 -14.41 -8.64 -8.12
N ASP A 143 -13.34 -7.91 -8.38
CA ASP A 143 -12.53 -7.29 -7.37
C ASP A 143 -12.57 -5.77 -7.51
N GLY A 144 -12.72 -5.07 -6.41
CA GLY A 144 -12.62 -3.62 -6.32
C GLY A 144 -11.62 -3.20 -5.26
N SER A 145 -10.84 -2.17 -5.54
CA SER A 145 -9.92 -1.56 -4.56
C SER A 145 -10.04 -0.05 -4.59
N PHE A 146 -10.07 0.54 -3.42
CA PHE A 146 -9.96 1.97 -3.22
C PHE A 146 -8.86 2.23 -2.20
N VAL A 147 -7.93 3.13 -2.53
CA VAL A 147 -6.86 3.58 -1.65
C VAL A 147 -6.99 5.09 -1.48
N GLY A 148 -7.14 5.54 -0.25
CA GLY A 148 -7.22 6.95 0.11
C GLY A 148 -5.88 7.68 -0.08
N PRO A 149 -5.88 9.01 0.04
CA PRO A 149 -4.65 9.78 -0.04
C PRO A 149 -3.75 9.49 1.16
N SER A 150 -2.43 9.59 0.96
CA SER A 150 -1.45 9.37 2.02
C SER A 150 -0.34 10.41 1.95
N VAL A 151 0.39 10.58 3.05
CA VAL A 151 1.55 11.47 3.12
C VAL A 151 2.82 10.68 3.40
N THR A 152 3.93 11.20 2.89
CA THR A 152 5.29 10.76 3.17
C THR A 152 6.07 11.91 3.80
N THR A 153 7.34 11.70 4.15
CA THR A 153 8.20 12.77 4.66
C THR A 153 8.48 13.87 3.62
N GLN A 154 8.36 13.55 2.33
CA GLN A 154 8.69 14.44 1.21
C GLN A 154 7.49 14.82 0.33
N GLY A 155 6.27 14.33 0.62
CA GLY A 155 5.16 14.65 -0.26
C GLY A 155 3.85 13.96 0.07
N ARG A 156 3.00 13.87 -0.94
CA ARG A 156 1.65 13.31 -0.84
C ARG A 156 1.37 12.43 -2.04
N THR A 157 0.59 11.37 -1.80
CA THR A 157 0.02 10.51 -2.85
C THR A 157 -1.48 10.74 -2.89
N ASP A 158 -2.05 10.90 -4.07
CA ASP A 158 -3.48 11.07 -4.27
C ASP A 158 -4.23 9.73 -4.15
N ALA A 159 -5.53 9.83 -3.88
CA ALA A 159 -6.40 8.65 -3.87
C ALA A 159 -6.54 8.05 -5.27
N TYR A 160 -6.65 6.73 -5.33
CA TYR A 160 -6.95 6.00 -6.56
C TYR A 160 -7.82 4.77 -6.29
N TRP A 161 -8.48 4.28 -7.33
CA TRP A 161 -9.27 3.06 -7.26
C TRP A 161 -9.18 2.28 -8.56
N TYR A 162 -9.51 1.02 -8.51
CA TYR A 162 -9.62 0.18 -9.70
C TYR A 162 -10.58 -0.98 -9.47
N ALA A 163 -11.05 -1.56 -10.55
CA ALA A 163 -11.86 -2.77 -10.54
C ALA A 163 -11.37 -3.77 -11.59
N ASN A 164 -11.41 -5.04 -11.23
CA ASN A 164 -11.02 -6.16 -12.08
C ASN A 164 -12.16 -7.16 -12.20
N VAL A 165 -12.26 -7.82 -13.34
CA VAL A 165 -13.20 -8.90 -13.59
C VAL A 165 -12.44 -10.09 -14.17
N ALA A 166 -12.71 -11.28 -13.66
CA ALA A 166 -12.24 -12.52 -14.27
C ALA A 166 -13.37 -13.52 -14.42
N VAL A 167 -13.39 -14.20 -15.55
CA VAL A 167 -14.34 -15.28 -15.85
C VAL A 167 -13.54 -16.54 -16.12
N ARG A 168 -13.82 -17.57 -15.34
CA ARG A 168 -13.25 -18.91 -15.51
C ARG A 168 -14.34 -19.88 -15.92
N GLN A 169 -14.12 -20.55 -17.05
CA GLN A 169 -15.03 -21.54 -17.60
C GLN A 169 -14.33 -22.89 -17.73
N GLN A 170 -14.93 -23.94 -17.17
CA GLN A 170 -14.49 -25.32 -17.38
C GLN A 170 -15.29 -25.91 -18.56
N LEU A 171 -14.59 -26.52 -19.49
CA LEU A 171 -15.12 -27.12 -20.72
C LEU A 171 -14.73 -28.61 -20.81
N CYS A 172 -15.37 -29.34 -21.73
CA CYS A 172 -15.06 -30.74 -22.02
C CYS A 172 -15.01 -31.64 -20.76
N ASN A 173 -16.06 -31.58 -19.92
CA ASN A 173 -16.11 -32.30 -18.64
C ASN A 173 -14.90 -32.03 -17.74
N ARG A 174 -14.50 -30.76 -17.60
CA ARG A 174 -13.36 -30.26 -16.81
C ARG A 174 -11.97 -30.58 -17.37
N LYS A 175 -11.87 -31.12 -18.58
CA LYS A 175 -10.58 -31.42 -19.22
C LYS A 175 -9.89 -30.15 -19.74
N LEU A 176 -10.65 -29.07 -19.98
CA LEU A 176 -10.15 -27.78 -20.42
C LEU A 176 -10.66 -26.68 -19.49
N THR A 177 -9.79 -25.76 -19.10
CA THR A 177 -10.17 -24.56 -18.36
C THR A 177 -9.73 -23.33 -19.14
N ALA A 178 -10.69 -22.48 -19.48
CA ALA A 178 -10.42 -21.16 -20.04
C ALA A 178 -10.60 -20.08 -18.95
N THR A 179 -9.69 -19.11 -18.92
CA THR A 179 -9.79 -17.96 -18.01
C THR A 179 -9.56 -16.68 -18.80
N LEU A 180 -10.52 -15.75 -18.72
CA LEU A 180 -10.40 -14.40 -19.22
C LEU A 180 -10.33 -13.45 -18.03
N ALA A 181 -9.33 -12.57 -18.01
CA ALA A 181 -9.17 -11.59 -16.95
C ALA A 181 -9.00 -10.19 -17.55
N PHE A 182 -9.78 -9.25 -17.05
CA PHE A 182 -9.74 -7.84 -17.39
C PHE A 182 -9.34 -7.08 -16.15
N ARG A 183 -8.26 -6.30 -16.24
CA ARG A 183 -7.75 -5.50 -15.14
C ARG A 183 -8.06 -4.03 -15.39
N ASP A 184 -8.35 -3.33 -14.29
CA ASP A 184 -8.65 -1.90 -14.30
C ASP A 184 -9.63 -1.53 -15.43
N ILE A 185 -10.82 -2.16 -15.40
CA ILE A 185 -11.84 -2.06 -16.45
C ILE A 185 -12.32 -0.62 -16.70
N PHE A 186 -12.11 0.28 -15.74
CA PHE A 186 -12.47 1.70 -15.83
C PHE A 186 -11.28 2.62 -16.12
N ARG A 187 -10.04 2.07 -16.23
CA ARG A 187 -8.79 2.84 -16.39
C ARG A 187 -8.61 3.92 -15.32
N SER A 188 -8.97 3.58 -14.10
CA SER A 188 -8.99 4.50 -12.94
C SER A 188 -7.76 4.37 -12.03
N ALA A 189 -6.91 3.37 -12.22
CA ALA A 189 -5.68 3.14 -11.46
C ALA A 189 -4.59 4.18 -11.80
N LYS A 190 -4.84 5.45 -11.47
CA LYS A 190 -3.88 6.54 -11.67
C LYS A 190 -3.16 6.81 -10.37
N TYR A 191 -1.91 6.37 -10.27
CA TYR A 191 -1.04 6.68 -9.14
C TYR A 191 -0.33 8.00 -9.39
N ILE A 192 -0.69 9.03 -8.64
CA ILE A 192 -0.08 10.36 -8.69
C ILE A 192 0.58 10.63 -7.34
N SER A 193 1.87 10.94 -7.37
CA SER A 193 2.63 11.29 -6.18
C SER A 193 3.36 12.61 -6.41
N ASP A 194 3.04 13.61 -5.58
CA ASP A 194 3.72 14.90 -5.57
C ASP A 194 4.85 14.85 -4.54
N ILE A 195 6.08 15.12 -4.99
CA ILE A 195 7.25 15.22 -4.12
C ILE A 195 7.63 16.69 -4.02
N GLN A 196 7.67 17.21 -2.78
CA GLN A 196 8.09 18.57 -2.49
C GLN A 196 9.47 18.53 -1.84
N THR A 197 10.48 19.01 -2.57
CA THR A 197 11.81 19.27 -2.02
C THR A 197 11.99 20.77 -1.91
N ALA A 198 12.68 21.23 -0.84
CA ALA A 198 12.86 22.66 -0.53
C ALA A 198 13.48 23.47 -1.69
N ASP A 199 14.23 22.82 -2.58
CA ASP A 199 14.96 23.43 -3.69
C ASP A 199 14.24 23.41 -5.06
N LEU A 200 13.02 22.84 -5.13
CA LEU A 200 12.25 22.79 -6.38
C LEU A 200 11.15 23.88 -6.46
N ARG A 201 11.19 24.87 -5.56
CA ARG A 201 10.39 26.10 -5.68
C ARG A 201 11.26 27.22 -6.26
N SER A 202 11.49 27.20 -7.54
CA SER A 202 11.93 28.37 -8.30
C SER A 202 11.02 28.57 -9.49
#